data_9547084bde61e71296cc136a5a36f3fb
#
_entry.id   9547084bde61e71296cc136a5a36f3fb
#
_cell.length_a   1.000
_cell.length_b   1.000
_cell.length_c   1.000
_cell.angle_alpha   90.00
_cell.angle_beta   90.00
_cell.angle_gamma   90.00
#
_symmetry.space_group_name_H-M   'P 1'
#
loop_
_entity.id
_entity.type
_entity.pdbx_description
1 polymer ?
#
loop_
_entity_poly.entity_id
_entity_poly.type
_entity_poly.pdbx_seq_one_letter_code
_entity_poly.pdbx_strand_id
1 'polypeptide(L)'
;MAVKHGNLSINSENIFPIIKKWLYSDHDIFVRELVSNGCDAITKLKKLEVMGEYTFPEGYKPEIQVIVNPDEKTLKFIDNGIGMTADEVEKYITQIAFSGATQFLEKYKDKTTDDQMIGHFGLGFYSAFMVADEVHIDTLSYTEGAQPVHWSCDGGTEYDIQEGNKNTIGTEITLFLNEDCLEFANEYRCLLYTSPAHETDQYLVC
;
A
#
# COMPACT_ATOMS: atom_id res chain seq x y z
N MET A 1 -0.01 -27.15 -40.53
CA MET A 1 0.21 -27.13 -39.06
C MET A 1 -1.03 -26.55 -38.42
N ALA A 2 -1.62 -27.23 -37.43
CA ALA A 2 -2.75 -26.67 -36.68
C ALA A 2 -2.24 -25.55 -35.75
N VAL A 3 -2.93 -24.41 -35.75
CA VAL A 3 -2.65 -23.30 -34.81
C VAL A 3 -3.06 -23.77 -33.42
N LYS A 4 -2.10 -23.79 -32.50
CA LYS A 4 -2.35 -24.11 -31.09
C LYS A 4 -2.55 -22.79 -30.31
N HIS A 5 -3.77 -22.57 -29.83
CA HIS A 5 -4.06 -21.47 -28.91
C HIS A 5 -3.86 -21.93 -27.46
N GLY A 6 -3.22 -21.11 -26.66
CA GLY A 6 -3.01 -21.35 -25.22
C GLY A 6 -2.92 -20.03 -24.47
N ASN A 7 -3.21 -20.06 -23.20
CA ASN A 7 -3.04 -18.92 -22.30
C ASN A 7 -1.66 -18.98 -21.65
N LEU A 8 -1.05 -17.81 -21.42
CA LEU A 8 0.14 -17.71 -20.58
C LEU A 8 -0.29 -17.92 -19.12
N SER A 9 0.42 -18.78 -18.40
CA SER A 9 0.26 -18.94 -16.96
C SER A 9 1.46 -18.34 -16.24
N ILE A 10 1.21 -17.64 -15.14
CA ILE A 10 2.25 -17.07 -14.28
C ILE A 10 2.41 -18.01 -13.09
N ASN A 11 3.65 -18.45 -12.84
CA ASN A 11 3.99 -19.19 -11.62
C ASN A 11 4.44 -18.20 -10.57
N SER A 12 3.66 -18.06 -9.48
CA SER A 12 3.93 -17.12 -8.38
C SER A 12 5.25 -17.40 -7.68
N GLU A 13 5.70 -18.65 -7.58
CA GLU A 13 7.00 -19.00 -6.97
C GLU A 13 8.20 -18.35 -7.68
N ASN A 14 8.07 -18.06 -8.96
CA ASN A 14 9.14 -17.45 -9.75
C ASN A 14 9.03 -15.91 -9.85
N ILE A 15 7.87 -15.34 -9.51
CA ILE A 15 7.64 -13.91 -9.73
C ILE A 15 8.26 -13.06 -8.62
N PHE A 16 8.24 -13.50 -7.36
CA PHE A 16 8.83 -12.78 -6.23
C PHE A 16 10.35 -12.56 -6.37
N PRO A 17 11.16 -13.58 -6.72
CA PRO A 17 12.59 -13.38 -7.00
C PRO A 17 12.84 -12.41 -8.16
N ILE A 18 11.95 -12.37 -9.16
CA ILE A 18 12.05 -11.44 -10.29
C ILE A 18 11.72 -10.03 -9.84
N ILE A 19 10.65 -9.83 -9.06
CA ILE A 19 10.28 -8.53 -8.49
C ILE A 19 11.41 -8.00 -7.61
N LYS A 20 11.93 -8.82 -6.68
CA LYS A 20 13.03 -8.45 -5.78
C LYS A 20 14.31 -8.02 -6.53
N LYS A 21 14.61 -8.62 -7.67
CA LYS A 21 15.89 -8.44 -8.36
C LYS A 21 15.86 -7.50 -9.56
N TRP A 22 14.73 -7.39 -10.27
CA TRP A 22 14.70 -6.83 -11.62
C TRP A 22 13.66 -5.74 -11.85
N LEU A 23 12.63 -5.63 -11.01
CA LEU A 23 11.56 -4.68 -11.27
C LEU A 23 12.01 -3.23 -11.04
N TYR A 24 12.92 -3.03 -10.09
CA TYR A 24 13.43 -1.71 -9.75
C TYR A 24 14.94 -1.74 -9.58
N SER A 25 15.63 -0.92 -10.32
CA SER A 25 17.09 -0.72 -10.21
C SER A 25 17.48 0.19 -9.05
N ASP A 26 16.50 0.86 -8.45
CA ASP A 26 16.67 1.80 -7.33
C ASP A 26 15.83 1.34 -6.15
N HIS A 27 16.48 1.03 -5.02
CA HIS A 27 15.80 0.54 -3.83
C HIS A 27 14.88 1.59 -3.20
N ASP A 28 15.14 2.88 -3.41
CA ASP A 28 14.38 3.98 -2.83
C ASP A 28 12.93 4.08 -3.36
N ILE A 29 12.64 3.39 -4.45
CA ILE A 29 11.33 3.43 -5.10
C ILE A 29 10.20 2.95 -4.18
N PHE A 30 10.50 2.04 -3.23
CA PHE A 30 9.48 1.51 -2.31
C PHE A 30 8.84 2.63 -1.47
N VAL A 31 9.62 3.63 -1.05
CA VAL A 31 9.08 4.77 -0.28
C VAL A 31 8.03 5.49 -1.10
N ARG A 32 8.36 5.83 -2.35
CA ARG A 32 7.44 6.52 -3.25
C ARG A 32 6.18 5.71 -3.52
N GLU A 33 6.32 4.41 -3.75
CA GLU A 33 5.18 3.53 -4.03
C GLU A 33 4.25 3.42 -2.81
N LEU A 34 4.79 3.23 -1.59
CA LEU A 34 3.98 3.12 -0.38
C LEU A 34 3.31 4.45 -0.02
N VAL A 35 4.01 5.58 -0.14
CA VAL A 35 3.43 6.91 0.05
C VAL A 35 2.33 7.18 -0.98
N SER A 36 2.56 6.85 -2.27
CA SER A 36 1.55 7.02 -3.32
C SER A 36 0.29 6.19 -3.04
N ASN A 37 0.45 4.96 -2.54
CA ASN A 37 -0.69 4.12 -2.13
C ASN A 37 -1.49 4.76 -0.99
N GLY A 38 -0.82 5.36 0.00
CA GLY A 38 -1.46 6.12 1.07
C GLY A 38 -2.21 7.37 0.55
N CYS A 39 -1.61 8.10 -0.39
CA CYS A 39 -2.26 9.24 -1.05
C CYS A 39 -3.53 8.81 -1.80
N ASP A 40 -3.46 7.70 -2.52
CA ASP A 40 -4.61 7.13 -3.22
C ASP A 40 -5.71 6.69 -2.26
N ALA A 41 -5.35 6.07 -1.11
CA ALA A 41 -6.30 5.68 -0.06
C ALA A 41 -7.02 6.90 0.53
N ILE A 42 -6.31 7.99 0.81
CA ILE A 42 -6.88 9.25 1.28
C ILE A 42 -7.75 9.90 0.20
N THR A 43 -7.31 9.91 -1.05
CA THR A 43 -8.06 10.46 -2.17
C THR A 43 -9.38 9.73 -2.38
N LYS A 44 -9.38 8.40 -2.27
CA LYS A 44 -10.62 7.58 -2.31
C LYS A 44 -11.58 7.96 -1.21
N LEU A 45 -11.11 8.11 0.04
CA LEU A 45 -11.95 8.49 1.17
C LEU A 45 -12.54 9.90 1.01
N LYS A 46 -11.76 10.85 0.50
CA LYS A 46 -12.26 12.21 0.17
C LYS A 46 -13.32 12.18 -0.93
N LYS A 47 -13.15 11.34 -1.96
CA LYS A 47 -14.17 11.21 -3.00
C LYS A 47 -15.49 10.66 -2.46
N LEU A 48 -15.44 9.72 -1.52
CA LEU A 48 -16.65 9.20 -0.83
C LEU A 48 -17.34 10.29 -0.01
N GLU A 49 -16.60 11.14 0.65
CA GLU A 49 -17.16 12.28 1.40
C GLU A 49 -17.86 13.27 0.46
N VAL A 50 -17.21 13.66 -0.64
CA VAL A 50 -17.83 14.55 -1.65
C VAL A 50 -19.11 13.94 -2.25
N MET A 51 -19.17 12.62 -2.38
CA MET A 51 -20.35 11.91 -2.87
C MET A 51 -21.45 11.72 -1.80
N GLY A 52 -21.19 12.08 -0.53
CA GLY A 52 -22.10 11.90 0.59
C GLY A 52 -22.19 10.44 1.07
N GLU A 53 -21.25 9.59 0.69
CA GLU A 53 -21.18 8.17 1.11
C GLU A 53 -20.34 7.98 2.40
N TYR A 54 -19.64 9.04 2.85
CA TYR A 54 -18.86 9.09 4.07
C TYR A 54 -18.91 10.49 4.68
N THR A 55 -18.75 10.60 5.98
CA THR A 55 -18.62 11.88 6.68
C THR A 55 -17.38 11.84 7.56
N PHE A 56 -16.46 12.78 7.34
CA PHE A 56 -15.26 12.88 8.17
C PHE A 56 -15.61 13.20 9.62
N PRO A 57 -14.91 12.59 10.60
CA PRO A 57 -14.98 13.02 11.98
C PRO A 57 -14.51 14.47 12.12
N GLU A 58 -15.00 15.16 13.16
CA GLU A 58 -14.58 16.53 13.46
C GLU A 58 -13.05 16.59 13.66
N GLY A 59 -12.41 17.53 12.97
CA GLY A 59 -10.97 17.73 13.05
C GLY A 59 -10.13 16.75 12.20
N TYR A 60 -10.74 15.91 11.37
CA TYR A 60 -10.00 15.05 10.44
C TYR A 60 -9.05 15.86 9.59
N LYS A 61 -7.81 15.43 9.55
CA LYS A 61 -6.77 15.94 8.65
C LYS A 61 -6.18 14.75 7.90
N PRO A 62 -6.14 14.80 6.56
CA PRO A 62 -5.46 13.76 5.78
C PRO A 62 -3.98 13.76 6.11
N GLU A 63 -3.45 12.58 6.43
CA GLU A 63 -2.08 12.45 6.92
C GLU A 63 -1.50 11.10 6.51
N ILE A 64 -0.22 11.12 6.12
CA ILE A 64 0.62 9.94 5.99
C ILE A 64 1.81 10.13 6.90
N GLN A 65 1.98 9.24 7.85
CA GLN A 65 3.12 9.21 8.77
C GLN A 65 4.12 8.16 8.31
N VAL A 66 5.41 8.52 8.34
CA VAL A 66 6.51 7.56 8.15
C VAL A 66 7.32 7.53 9.44
N ILE A 67 7.32 6.37 10.10
CA ILE A 67 7.96 6.19 11.40
C ILE A 67 9.14 5.23 11.24
N VAL A 68 10.32 5.69 11.65
CA VAL A 68 11.56 4.90 11.65
C VAL A 68 11.84 4.42 13.08
N ASN A 69 12.08 3.13 13.25
CA ASN A 69 12.56 2.56 14.51
C ASN A 69 13.88 1.81 14.26
N PRO A 70 15.03 2.46 14.53
CA PRO A 70 16.34 1.84 14.31
C PRO A 70 16.61 0.64 15.23
N ASP A 71 16.08 0.63 16.45
CA ASP A 71 16.30 -0.43 17.42
C ASP A 71 15.59 -1.73 17.02
N GLU A 72 14.37 -1.61 16.48
CA GLU A 72 13.59 -2.74 15.97
C GLU A 72 13.86 -3.03 14.50
N LYS A 73 14.69 -2.20 13.84
CA LYS A 73 14.97 -2.27 12.39
C LYS A 73 13.68 -2.22 11.56
N THR A 74 12.72 -1.40 11.98
CA THR A 74 11.44 -1.28 11.30
C THR A 74 11.23 0.10 10.69
N LEU A 75 10.47 0.10 9.60
CA LEU A 75 9.96 1.30 8.94
C LEU A 75 8.46 1.16 8.76
N LYS A 76 7.69 2.12 9.26
CA LYS A 76 6.23 2.12 9.18
C LYS A 76 5.71 3.22 8.28
N PHE A 77 4.71 2.89 7.48
CA PHE A 77 3.92 3.83 6.69
C PHE A 77 2.47 3.76 7.18
N ILE A 78 1.93 4.87 7.67
CA ILE A 78 0.60 4.93 8.27
C ILE A 78 -0.20 5.98 7.53
N ASP A 79 -1.30 5.59 6.90
CA ASP A 79 -2.28 6.50 6.33
C ASP A 79 -3.60 6.47 7.11
N ASN A 80 -4.33 7.56 7.07
CA ASN A 80 -5.70 7.65 7.58
C ASN A 80 -6.73 7.72 6.44
N GLY A 81 -6.46 6.99 5.35
CA GLY A 81 -7.31 6.87 4.18
C GLY A 81 -8.46 5.86 4.38
N ILE A 82 -8.91 5.29 3.27
CA ILE A 82 -10.12 4.45 3.20
C ILE A 82 -10.03 3.13 4.00
N GLY A 83 -8.81 2.64 4.25
CA GLY A 83 -8.57 1.32 4.83
C GLY A 83 -9.07 0.17 3.94
N MET A 84 -9.00 -1.06 4.48
CA MET A 84 -9.40 -2.28 3.75
C MET A 84 -10.13 -3.24 4.68
N THR A 85 -11.11 -3.97 4.13
CA THR A 85 -11.70 -5.17 4.74
C THR A 85 -10.81 -6.39 4.48
N ALA A 86 -11.07 -7.53 5.15
CA ALA A 86 -10.33 -8.77 4.92
C ALA A 86 -10.42 -9.24 3.45
N ASP A 87 -11.60 -9.18 2.84
CA ASP A 87 -11.81 -9.53 1.43
C ASP A 87 -11.03 -8.61 0.48
N GLU A 88 -10.92 -7.32 0.83
CA GLU A 88 -10.15 -6.35 0.07
C GLU A 88 -8.64 -6.58 0.22
N VAL A 89 -8.16 -6.93 1.42
CA VAL A 89 -6.75 -7.32 1.63
C VAL A 89 -6.43 -8.54 0.79
N GLU A 90 -7.25 -9.59 0.85
CA GLU A 90 -7.05 -10.79 0.03
C GLU A 90 -7.05 -10.48 -1.46
N LYS A 91 -7.92 -9.57 -1.90
CA LYS A 91 -8.06 -9.23 -3.30
C LYS A 91 -6.97 -8.30 -3.84
N TYR A 92 -6.56 -7.27 -3.07
CA TYR A 92 -5.67 -6.21 -3.55
C TYR A 92 -4.22 -6.40 -3.14
N ILE A 93 -3.99 -7.14 -2.06
CA ILE A 93 -2.64 -7.39 -1.54
C ILE A 93 -2.12 -8.74 -2.00
N THR A 94 -2.95 -9.79 -2.02
CA THR A 94 -2.47 -11.14 -2.35
C THR A 94 -2.51 -11.47 -3.85
N GLN A 95 -3.28 -10.73 -4.65
CA GLN A 95 -3.32 -10.91 -6.09
C GLN A 95 -2.35 -9.97 -6.79
N ILE A 96 -1.21 -10.51 -7.19
CA ILE A 96 -0.16 -9.75 -7.89
C ILE A 96 -0.70 -9.12 -9.18
N ALA A 97 -0.38 -7.85 -9.42
CA ALA A 97 -0.83 -7.06 -10.57
C ALA A 97 -2.36 -6.79 -10.61
N PHE A 98 -3.05 -6.89 -9.48
CA PHE A 98 -4.44 -6.49 -9.37
C PHE A 98 -4.55 -5.10 -8.73
N SER A 99 -5.12 -4.13 -9.44
CA SER A 99 -5.23 -2.74 -8.97
C SER A 99 -6.64 -2.41 -8.48
N GLY A 100 -6.77 -2.07 -7.19
CA GLY A 100 -8.02 -1.55 -6.62
C GLY A 100 -8.38 -0.14 -7.13
N ALA A 101 -7.44 0.60 -7.71
CA ALA A 101 -7.70 1.90 -8.32
C ALA A 101 -8.64 1.78 -9.53
N THR A 102 -8.40 0.80 -10.41
CA THR A 102 -9.23 0.56 -11.60
C THR A 102 -10.67 0.24 -11.23
N GLN A 103 -10.88 -0.62 -10.23
CA GLN A 103 -12.24 -0.98 -9.79
C GLN A 103 -12.98 0.19 -9.13
N PHE A 104 -12.26 1.01 -8.35
CA PHE A 104 -12.84 2.20 -7.76
C PHE A 104 -13.28 3.19 -8.85
N LEU A 105 -12.44 3.44 -9.85
CA LEU A 105 -12.77 4.31 -10.98
C LEU A 105 -13.95 3.77 -11.79
N GLU A 106 -14.02 2.47 -12.05
CA GLU A 106 -15.14 1.84 -12.75
C GLU A 106 -16.46 2.00 -11.98
N LYS A 107 -16.44 1.78 -10.66
CA LYS A 107 -17.63 1.91 -9.79
C LYS A 107 -18.18 3.35 -9.76
N TYR A 108 -17.29 4.34 -9.88
CA TYR A 108 -17.64 5.76 -9.74
C TYR A 108 -17.46 6.58 -11.03
N LYS A 109 -17.32 5.93 -12.18
CA LYS A 109 -17.04 6.53 -13.48
C LYS A 109 -18.01 7.66 -13.89
N ASP A 110 -19.28 7.54 -13.50
CA ASP A 110 -20.30 8.52 -13.83
C ASP A 110 -20.33 9.74 -12.87
N LYS A 111 -19.58 9.67 -11.77
CA LYS A 111 -19.57 10.69 -10.71
C LYS A 111 -18.26 11.47 -10.58
N THR A 112 -17.19 11.05 -11.27
CA THR A 112 -15.86 11.67 -11.14
C THR A 112 -15.25 11.94 -12.51
N THR A 113 -14.85 13.20 -12.73
CA THR A 113 -14.24 13.65 -14.00
C THR A 113 -12.70 13.68 -13.97
N ASP A 114 -12.06 13.29 -12.87
CA ASP A 114 -10.62 13.54 -12.70
C ASP A 114 -9.86 12.27 -12.28
N ASP A 115 -8.83 11.96 -13.04
CA ASP A 115 -7.96 10.80 -12.92
C ASP A 115 -6.79 11.15 -11.97
N GLN A 116 -7.08 11.40 -10.69
CA GLN A 116 -6.09 11.79 -9.67
C GLN A 116 -5.47 10.60 -8.92
N MET A 117 -5.68 9.37 -9.39
CA MET A 117 -5.07 8.21 -8.76
C MET A 117 -3.71 7.88 -9.39
N ILE A 118 -2.72 7.65 -8.55
CA ILE A 118 -1.32 7.45 -8.95
C ILE A 118 -1.04 5.97 -9.25
N GLY A 119 -1.61 5.04 -8.47
CA GLY A 119 -1.34 3.60 -8.57
C GLY A 119 -2.23 2.87 -9.57
N HIS A 120 -1.68 2.51 -10.74
CA HIS A 120 -2.44 1.82 -11.79
C HIS A 120 -2.15 0.33 -11.95
N PHE A 121 -1.00 -0.16 -11.46
CA PHE A 121 -0.50 -1.49 -11.86
C PHE A 121 -0.62 -2.58 -10.79
N GLY A 122 -0.95 -2.26 -9.52
CA GLY A 122 -1.04 -3.25 -8.44
C GLY A 122 0.27 -3.97 -8.11
N LEU A 123 1.41 -3.38 -8.46
CA LEU A 123 2.75 -3.92 -8.22
C LEU A 123 3.53 -3.12 -7.19
N GLY A 124 3.16 -1.86 -6.94
CA GLY A 124 3.92 -0.93 -6.10
C GLY A 124 4.12 -1.43 -4.67
N PHE A 125 3.09 -2.04 -4.07
CA PHE A 125 3.19 -2.62 -2.73
C PHE A 125 4.32 -3.65 -2.61
N TYR A 126 4.52 -4.48 -3.63
CA TYR A 126 5.54 -5.54 -3.60
C TYR A 126 6.99 -5.03 -3.60
N SER A 127 7.20 -3.74 -3.90
CA SER A 127 8.52 -3.11 -3.75
C SER A 127 9.00 -3.11 -2.30
N ALA A 128 8.10 -3.21 -1.31
CA ALA A 128 8.42 -3.38 0.10
C ALA A 128 9.35 -4.58 0.36
N PHE A 129 9.14 -5.69 -0.35
CA PHE A 129 9.96 -6.90 -0.22
C PHE A 129 11.37 -6.79 -0.84
N MET A 130 11.72 -5.67 -1.46
CA MET A 130 13.10 -5.40 -1.87
C MET A 130 13.98 -5.05 -0.68
N VAL A 131 13.39 -4.46 0.36
CA VAL A 131 14.10 -3.90 1.52
C VAL A 131 13.73 -4.59 2.84
N ALA A 132 12.69 -5.39 2.85
CA ALA A 132 12.19 -6.08 4.04
C ALA A 132 12.18 -7.60 3.86
N ASP A 133 12.51 -8.31 4.93
CA ASP A 133 12.37 -9.77 5.03
C ASP A 133 10.94 -10.16 5.41
N GLU A 134 10.22 -9.27 6.11
CA GLU A 134 8.84 -9.48 6.54
C GLU A 134 8.06 -8.16 6.43
N VAL A 135 6.79 -8.26 6.04
CA VAL A 135 5.88 -7.12 5.89
C VAL A 135 4.58 -7.41 6.59
N HIS A 136 4.14 -6.50 7.47
CA HIS A 136 2.83 -6.56 8.11
C HIS A 136 1.94 -5.42 7.62
N ILE A 137 0.64 -5.68 7.55
CA ILE A 137 -0.40 -4.68 7.28
C ILE A 137 -1.44 -4.77 8.38
N ASP A 138 -1.67 -3.67 9.09
CA ASP A 138 -2.78 -3.48 10.01
C ASP A 138 -3.73 -2.46 9.39
N THR A 139 -4.99 -2.84 9.14
CA THR A 139 -5.93 -1.99 8.43
C THR A 139 -7.34 -2.07 9.00
N LEU A 140 -8.08 -0.96 8.92
CA LEU A 140 -9.50 -0.87 9.26
C LEU A 140 -10.22 -0.08 8.18
N SER A 141 -11.18 -0.72 7.53
CA SER A 141 -12.01 -0.08 6.48
C SER A 141 -12.94 0.99 7.05
N TYR A 142 -13.24 2.02 6.24
CA TYR A 142 -14.27 3.03 6.52
C TYR A 142 -15.69 2.44 6.59
N THR A 143 -15.87 1.23 6.06
CA THR A 143 -17.18 0.58 5.98
C THR A 143 -17.73 0.32 7.38
N GLU A 144 -18.97 0.74 7.63
CA GLU A 144 -19.62 0.56 8.91
C GLU A 144 -19.68 -0.93 9.32
N GLY A 145 -19.23 -1.23 10.55
CA GLY A 145 -19.17 -2.60 11.07
C GLY A 145 -17.98 -3.42 10.58
N ALA A 146 -17.06 -2.85 9.78
CA ALA A 146 -15.85 -3.54 9.40
C ALA A 146 -15.00 -3.91 10.62
N GLN A 147 -14.40 -5.09 10.58
CA GLN A 147 -13.46 -5.54 11.60
C GLN A 147 -12.04 -5.17 11.19
N PRO A 148 -11.15 -4.86 12.15
CA PRO A 148 -9.75 -4.63 11.87
C PRO A 148 -9.08 -5.92 11.38
N VAL A 149 -8.16 -5.78 10.45
CA VAL A 149 -7.45 -6.89 9.80
C VAL A 149 -5.96 -6.74 10.00
N HIS A 150 -5.32 -7.83 10.37
CA HIS A 150 -3.88 -7.99 10.35
C HIS A 150 -3.49 -8.99 9.27
N TRP A 151 -2.56 -8.60 8.40
CA TRP A 151 -1.96 -9.44 7.37
C TRP A 151 -0.45 -9.45 7.53
N SER A 152 0.19 -10.60 7.31
CA SER A 152 1.65 -10.71 7.35
C SER A 152 2.18 -11.68 6.30
N CYS A 153 3.40 -11.41 5.79
CA CYS A 153 4.12 -12.22 4.81
C CYS A 153 5.62 -12.05 4.98
N ASP A 154 6.35 -13.16 4.95
CA ASP A 154 7.82 -13.22 5.03
C ASP A 154 8.53 -13.07 3.66
N GLY A 155 7.81 -12.59 2.66
CA GLY A 155 8.35 -12.44 1.30
C GLY A 155 8.42 -13.75 0.52
N GLY A 156 7.83 -14.83 1.04
CA GLY A 156 7.54 -16.06 0.35
C GLY A 156 6.20 -16.02 -0.41
N THR A 157 5.64 -17.19 -0.68
CA THR A 157 4.34 -17.33 -1.35
C THR A 157 3.18 -17.50 -0.37
N GLU A 158 3.49 -17.65 0.90
CA GLU A 158 2.52 -17.83 1.97
C GLU A 158 2.29 -16.52 2.73
N TYR A 159 1.08 -16.32 3.20
CA TYR A 159 0.69 -15.17 4.01
C TYR A 159 -0.32 -15.61 5.07
N ASP A 160 -0.40 -14.83 6.14
CA ASP A 160 -1.41 -15.00 7.18
C ASP A 160 -2.37 -13.81 7.20
N ILE A 161 -3.67 -14.08 7.38
CA ILE A 161 -4.69 -13.06 7.66
C ILE A 161 -5.39 -13.44 8.95
N GLN A 162 -5.52 -12.46 9.86
CA GLN A 162 -6.22 -12.62 11.13
C GLN A 162 -6.91 -11.33 11.55
N GLU A 163 -7.71 -11.38 12.62
CA GLU A 163 -8.27 -10.20 13.24
C GLU A 163 -7.16 -9.29 13.77
N GLY A 164 -7.23 -8.01 13.42
CA GLY A 164 -6.25 -7.00 13.84
C GLY A 164 -6.69 -6.25 15.10
N ASN A 165 -5.88 -5.28 15.51
CA ASN A 165 -6.12 -4.45 16.70
C ASN A 165 -6.31 -2.96 16.37
N LYS A 166 -6.32 -2.59 15.08
CA LYS A 166 -6.44 -1.20 14.66
C LYS A 166 -7.83 -0.66 15.01
N ASN A 167 -7.87 0.50 15.65
CA ASN A 167 -9.10 1.13 16.13
C ASN A 167 -9.47 2.42 15.40
N THR A 168 -8.65 2.82 14.42
CA THR A 168 -8.87 3.99 13.56
C THR A 168 -8.87 3.57 12.11
N ILE A 169 -9.70 4.20 11.28
CA ILE A 169 -9.76 3.97 9.85
C ILE A 169 -8.41 4.31 9.21
N GLY A 170 -7.99 3.50 8.22
CA GLY A 170 -6.77 3.66 7.48
C GLY A 170 -5.89 2.41 7.50
N THR A 171 -4.67 2.53 7.01
CA THR A 171 -3.73 1.41 6.88
C THR A 171 -2.40 1.74 7.51
N GLU A 172 -1.80 0.78 8.19
CA GLU A 172 -0.42 0.79 8.69
C GLU A 172 0.34 -0.35 8.01
N ILE A 173 1.44 -0.04 7.35
CA ILE A 173 2.34 -1.02 6.74
C ILE A 173 3.65 -0.97 7.52
N THR A 174 4.03 -2.09 8.14
CA THR A 174 5.30 -2.24 8.86
C THR A 174 6.25 -3.10 8.04
N LEU A 175 7.43 -2.56 7.75
CA LEU A 175 8.53 -3.25 7.08
C LEU A 175 9.57 -3.66 8.10
N PHE A 176 9.89 -4.94 8.21
CA PHE A 176 11.03 -5.45 8.96
C PHE A 176 12.21 -5.53 8.01
N LEU A 177 13.10 -4.56 8.12
CA LEU A 177 14.19 -4.35 7.17
C LEU A 177 15.20 -5.48 7.20
N ASN A 178 15.62 -5.94 6.01
CA ASN A 178 16.70 -6.89 5.88
C ASN A 178 18.07 -6.24 6.21
N GLU A 179 19.07 -7.06 6.50
CA GLU A 179 20.41 -6.59 6.93
C GLU A 179 21.11 -5.70 5.89
N ASP A 180 20.84 -5.89 4.60
CA ASP A 180 21.47 -5.12 3.52
C ASP A 180 20.83 -3.73 3.34
N CYS A 181 19.65 -3.50 3.92
CA CYS A 181 18.83 -2.30 3.77
C CYS A 181 18.65 -1.51 5.08
N LEU A 182 19.45 -1.77 6.11
CA LEU A 182 19.40 -1.05 7.40
C LEU A 182 19.67 0.45 7.28
N GLU A 183 20.22 0.90 6.17
CA GLU A 183 20.39 2.33 5.89
C GLU A 183 19.05 3.09 5.89
N PHE A 184 17.93 2.41 5.59
CA PHE A 184 16.59 2.99 5.64
C PHE A 184 16.04 3.11 7.06
N ALA A 185 16.61 2.42 8.04
CA ALA A 185 16.34 2.63 9.46
C ALA A 185 17.01 3.91 10.00
N ASN A 186 16.99 4.99 9.22
CA ASN A 186 17.62 6.27 9.57
C ASN A 186 16.69 7.42 9.22
N GLU A 187 16.33 8.24 10.21
CA GLU A 187 15.41 9.37 10.05
C GLU A 187 15.87 10.38 8.98
N TYR A 188 17.18 10.63 8.85
CA TYR A 188 17.70 11.56 7.85
C TYR A 188 17.51 11.05 6.41
N ARG A 189 17.58 9.75 6.21
CA ARG A 189 17.29 9.14 4.90
C ARG A 189 15.80 9.24 4.58
N CYS A 190 14.93 8.96 5.54
CA CYS A 190 13.48 9.11 5.40
C CYS A 190 13.13 10.55 4.96
N LEU A 191 13.68 11.57 5.61
CA LEU A 191 13.45 12.97 5.26
C LEU A 191 13.93 13.34 3.84
N LEU A 192 15.02 12.73 3.35
CA LEU A 192 15.50 12.98 1.98
C LEU A 192 14.53 12.46 0.92
N TYR A 193 13.89 11.31 1.16
CA TYR A 193 12.94 10.70 0.21
C TYR A 193 11.53 11.27 0.31
N THR A 194 11.20 11.87 1.44
CA THR A 194 9.91 12.50 1.70
C THR A 194 9.95 14.03 1.55
N SER A 195 11.13 14.60 1.21
CA SER A 195 11.29 16.05 1.00
C SER A 195 10.64 16.55 -0.29
N PRO A 196 10.05 17.75 -0.27
CA PRO A 196 9.07 18.20 -1.22
C PRO A 196 9.61 18.43 -2.64
N ALA A 197 9.32 17.53 -3.54
CA ALA A 197 9.49 17.74 -4.97
C ALA A 197 8.24 17.45 -5.81
N HIS A 198 7.16 16.93 -5.22
CA HIS A 198 5.96 16.49 -5.94
C HIS A 198 4.66 16.75 -5.19
N GLU A 199 3.53 16.70 -5.88
CA GLU A 199 2.16 16.98 -5.41
C GLU A 199 1.66 16.12 -4.23
N THR A 200 2.42 15.09 -3.83
CA THR A 200 2.13 14.18 -2.72
C THR A 200 2.46 14.75 -1.33
N ASP A 201 3.22 15.85 -1.26
CA ASP A 201 3.81 16.37 -0.01
C ASP A 201 2.80 16.94 1.00
N GLN A 202 1.60 17.27 0.54
CA GLN A 202 0.59 17.90 1.39
C GLN A 202 0.06 17.00 2.52
N TYR A 203 0.38 15.69 2.52
CA TYR A 203 -0.11 14.73 3.50
C TYR A 203 0.98 14.04 4.31
N LEU A 204 2.26 14.28 3.99
CA LEU A 204 3.37 13.52 4.56
C LEU A 204 3.90 14.17 5.84
N VAL A 205 4.04 13.36 6.89
CA VAL A 205 4.66 13.69 8.18
C VAL A 205 5.69 12.61 8.52
N CYS A 206 6.91 13.03 8.82
CA CYS A 206 7.99 12.16 9.29
C CYS A 206 8.26 12.37 10.75
#